data_7b1efbb4479ee75a5c8b838b8226aaa2
#
_entry.id   7b1efbb4479ee75a5c8b838b8226aaa2
#
_cell.length_a   1.000
_cell.length_b   1.000
_cell.length_c   1.000
_cell.angle_alpha   90.00
_cell.angle_beta   90.00
_cell.angle_gamma   90.00
#
_symmetry.space_group_name_H-M   'P 1'
#
loop_
_entity.id
_entity.type
_entity.pdbx_description
1 polymer ?
#
loop_
_entity_poly.entity_id
_entity_poly.type
_entity_poly.pdbx_seq_one_letter_code
_entity_poly.pdbx_strand_id
1 'polypeptide(L)'
;MDEDQSSEQPGSSIPEGSEFLFDPAEFGEEAVEEATRGESAFRSIAKSRAETTPEPPHQICKIRLANILGFVDSTVYPDRFTVMVGANNSGKSSLMRAVGFAQTLLRVHVEREEDTKVVLARGRNLGDPLLPVPEVRDLWHQGIRRKGNEWVMAEIEIEFEDGLQIGFGMKGPFGHATSRLLDDSYREIPREIFDRLTSYPIVYVPSSVGVVDREEYRTPARILSLIAGGRAHEVLRNLLLDLEEEGRLNEVADVIAEYFSGTIDQVSFEPSIDEYIHVSYKEDSDHDLFSAGAGFLQVLQLVTFLVHERPGILMVDEPDAHLHSSLQRLVVDVLRRASQDLGIQVLLATHSKEIINYVDPSELLVIDRHEKELRGLGQHEGAISVLESLGSIDSVDAYEIINQRRLLLVGIGGSQDPSGASRQARQSSVRGRRSSGGDRDWW
;
A
#
# COMPACT_ATOMS: atom_id res chain seq x y z
N MET A 1 62.53 45.61 16.48
CA MET A 1 61.23 46.22 16.75
C MET A 1 60.26 45.38 15.97
N ASP A 2 60.01 44.12 16.40
CA ASP A 2 59.03 43.67 17.42
C ASP A 2 57.63 44.12 17.14
N GLU A 3 56.82 43.24 16.68
CA GLU A 3 55.58 42.91 17.28
C GLU A 3 54.93 41.66 16.60
N ASP A 4 54.89 40.66 17.39
CA ASP A 4 54.24 39.40 17.31
C ASP A 4 52.71 39.61 17.32
N GLN A 5 51.94 39.07 16.39
CA GLN A 5 50.50 38.88 16.54
C GLN A 5 50.09 37.49 16.07
N SER A 6 49.94 36.62 17.07
CA SER A 6 49.28 35.34 17.03
C SER A 6 47.85 35.47 16.53
N SER A 7 47.51 34.80 15.45
CA SER A 7 46.14 34.61 14.95
C SER A 7 45.49 33.41 15.67
N GLU A 8 44.63 33.71 16.63
CA GLU A 8 43.66 32.78 17.19
C GLU A 8 42.58 32.44 16.15
N GLN A 9 42.44 31.14 15.84
CA GLN A 9 41.26 30.61 15.15
C GLN A 9 40.10 30.52 16.14
N PRO A 10 38.88 31.00 15.77
CA PRO A 10 37.70 30.74 16.60
C PRO A 10 37.27 29.30 16.42
N GLY A 11 37.33 28.53 17.50
CA GLY A 11 36.73 27.23 17.64
C GLY A 11 35.22 27.32 17.45
N SER A 12 34.70 26.60 16.49
CA SER A 12 33.27 26.38 16.32
C SER A 12 32.78 25.44 17.42
N SER A 13 32.31 26.02 18.53
CA SER A 13 31.47 25.32 19.50
C SER A 13 30.08 25.15 18.87
N ILE A 14 29.75 23.92 18.49
CA ILE A 14 28.38 23.48 18.22
C ILE A 14 27.66 23.61 19.56
N PRO A 15 26.50 24.29 19.66
CA PRO A 15 25.69 24.26 20.86
C PRO A 15 25.15 22.83 21.06
N GLU A 16 25.57 22.20 22.12
CA GLU A 16 24.87 21.04 22.69
C GLU A 16 23.51 21.57 23.20
N GLY A 17 22.43 21.11 22.60
CA GLY A 17 21.06 21.44 23.04
C GLY A 17 20.09 21.72 21.90
N SER A 18 20.15 21.01 20.79
CA SER A 18 18.94 20.79 20.00
C SER A 18 18.22 19.56 20.62
N GLU A 19 17.48 19.78 21.69
CA GLU A 19 16.43 18.88 22.11
C GLU A 19 15.51 18.69 20.91
N PHE A 20 15.47 17.47 20.40
CA PHE A 20 14.49 17.06 19.41
C PHE A 20 13.13 17.26 20.07
N LEU A 21 12.30 18.13 19.49
CA LEU A 21 10.93 18.44 19.92
C LEU A 21 9.96 17.26 19.77
N PHE A 22 10.45 16.03 19.72
CA PHE A 22 9.67 14.81 19.72
C PHE A 22 10.27 13.83 20.72
N ASP A 23 9.63 13.71 21.87
CA ASP A 23 9.86 12.60 22.79
C ASP A 23 9.12 11.36 22.22
N PRO A 24 9.84 10.32 21.77
CA PRO A 24 9.21 9.08 21.30
C PRO A 24 8.42 8.34 22.38
N ALA A 25 8.57 8.73 23.66
CA ALA A 25 7.84 8.16 24.79
C ALA A 25 6.44 8.78 24.98
N GLU A 26 6.11 9.91 24.36
CA GLU A 26 4.78 10.51 24.43
C GLU A 26 3.75 9.83 23.51
N PHE A 27 4.18 9.01 22.55
CA PHE A 27 3.27 8.13 21.81
C PHE A 27 3.19 6.75 22.47
N GLY A 28 2.94 6.72 23.78
CA GLY A 28 2.81 5.51 24.58
C GLY A 28 1.52 4.76 24.28
N GLU A 29 1.52 3.49 24.66
CA GLU A 29 0.36 2.58 24.65
C GLU A 29 -0.94 3.21 25.18
N GLU A 30 -0.88 4.28 26.00
CA GLU A 30 -2.01 5.05 26.51
C GLU A 30 -2.79 5.82 25.42
N ALA A 31 -2.14 6.36 24.40
CA ALA A 31 -2.84 7.06 23.30
C ALA A 31 -3.62 6.06 22.43
N VAL A 32 -3.11 4.85 22.27
CA VAL A 32 -3.82 3.76 21.56
C VAL A 32 -4.97 3.22 22.41
N GLU A 33 -4.82 3.13 23.74
CA GLU A 33 -5.90 2.71 24.66
C GLU A 33 -6.99 3.77 24.84
N GLU A 34 -6.66 5.06 24.82
CA GLU A 34 -7.64 6.15 24.95
C GLU A 34 -8.47 6.33 23.66
N ALA A 35 -7.87 6.12 22.49
CA ALA A 35 -8.56 6.07 21.20
C ALA A 35 -9.56 4.89 21.08
N THR A 36 -9.45 3.86 21.95
CA THR A 36 -10.41 2.75 22.00
C THR A 36 -11.68 3.05 22.83
N ARG A 37 -11.75 4.15 23.54
CA ARG A 37 -12.89 4.49 24.42
C ARG A 37 -13.95 5.38 23.81
N GLY A 38 -13.69 6.03 22.67
CA GLY A 38 -14.64 6.86 21.92
C GLY A 38 -15.14 6.17 20.64
N GLU A 39 -16.23 6.66 20.07
CA GLU A 39 -16.62 6.29 18.72
C GLU A 39 -15.55 6.83 17.75
N SER A 40 -14.88 5.95 17.00
CA SER A 40 -13.82 6.31 16.05
C SER A 40 -14.36 7.23 14.97
N ALA A 41 -13.57 8.20 14.51
CA ALA A 41 -13.92 9.06 13.39
C ALA A 41 -14.23 8.25 12.13
N PHE A 42 -13.52 7.13 11.88
CA PHE A 42 -13.85 6.22 10.79
C PHE A 42 -15.26 5.60 10.92
N ARG A 43 -15.74 5.31 12.12
CA ARG A 43 -17.13 4.84 12.32
C ARG A 43 -18.15 5.92 12.02
N SER A 44 -17.87 7.17 12.33
CA SER A 44 -18.71 8.31 11.96
C SER A 44 -18.82 8.42 10.43
N ILE A 45 -17.66 8.31 9.73
CA ILE A 45 -17.61 8.28 8.27
C ILE A 45 -18.37 7.07 7.72
N ALA A 46 -18.22 5.88 8.32
CA ALA A 46 -18.95 4.68 7.89
C ALA A 46 -20.48 4.84 8.02
N LYS A 47 -20.97 5.47 9.09
CA LYS A 47 -22.40 5.76 9.26
C LYS A 47 -22.91 6.75 8.21
N SER A 48 -22.18 7.83 7.96
CA SER A 48 -22.51 8.79 6.90
C SER A 48 -22.54 8.12 5.52
N ARG A 49 -21.64 7.19 5.25
CA ARG A 49 -21.62 6.40 4.01
C ARG A 49 -22.84 5.47 3.90
N ALA A 50 -23.21 4.79 4.99
CA ALA A 50 -24.31 3.83 5.01
C ALA A 50 -25.68 4.49 4.73
N GLU A 51 -25.84 5.78 5.02
CA GLU A 51 -27.03 6.55 4.66
C GLU A 51 -27.13 6.80 3.15
N THR A 52 -26.00 6.82 2.45
CA THR A 52 -25.93 7.12 1.01
C THR A 52 -25.68 5.89 0.14
N THR A 53 -25.14 4.80 0.70
CA THR A 53 -24.77 3.60 -0.07
C THR A 53 -24.98 2.34 0.80
N PRO A 54 -25.94 1.46 0.45
CA PRO A 54 -26.53 0.51 1.40
C PRO A 54 -25.74 -0.77 1.72
N GLU A 55 -24.60 -1.08 1.09
CA GLU A 55 -23.91 -2.36 1.32
C GLU A 55 -22.37 -2.24 1.34
N PRO A 56 -21.68 -3.13 2.13
CA PRO A 56 -20.23 -3.15 2.18
C PRO A 56 -19.61 -3.48 0.81
N PRO A 57 -18.40 -2.97 0.55
CA PRO A 57 -17.70 -3.20 -0.72
C PRO A 57 -17.36 -4.68 -0.92
N HIS A 58 -17.32 -5.11 -2.18
CA HIS A 58 -16.82 -6.43 -2.56
C HIS A 58 -15.36 -6.59 -2.18
N GLN A 59 -14.98 -7.78 -1.68
CA GLN A 59 -13.59 -8.14 -1.44
C GLN A 59 -13.08 -9.05 -2.54
N ILE A 60 -11.86 -8.81 -2.96
CA ILE A 60 -11.17 -9.71 -3.88
C ILE A 60 -10.66 -10.91 -3.07
N CYS A 61 -11.07 -12.11 -3.44
CA CYS A 61 -10.58 -13.33 -2.82
C CYS A 61 -9.52 -14.06 -3.67
N LYS A 62 -9.43 -13.71 -4.98
CA LYS A 62 -8.45 -14.32 -5.87
C LYS A 62 -8.10 -13.39 -7.02
N ILE A 63 -6.81 -13.33 -7.34
CA ILE A 63 -6.25 -12.59 -8.48
C ILE A 63 -5.37 -13.55 -9.26
N ARG A 64 -5.65 -13.77 -10.54
CA ARG A 64 -4.76 -14.50 -11.44
C ARG A 64 -4.14 -13.55 -12.46
N LEU A 65 -2.82 -13.61 -12.58
CA LEU A 65 -2.03 -12.83 -13.53
C LEU A 65 -1.22 -13.77 -14.40
N ALA A 66 -1.43 -13.71 -15.72
CA ALA A 66 -0.66 -14.52 -16.66
C ALA A 66 0.00 -13.65 -17.73
N ASN A 67 1.30 -13.82 -17.92
CA ASN A 67 2.13 -13.09 -18.90
C ASN A 67 1.98 -11.55 -18.84
N ILE A 68 1.82 -10.98 -17.66
CA ILE A 68 1.56 -9.55 -17.44
C ILE A 68 2.48 -8.96 -16.37
N LEU A 69 3.02 -7.74 -16.60
CA LEU A 69 3.75 -6.91 -15.64
C LEU A 69 4.83 -7.67 -14.83
N GLY A 70 5.49 -8.64 -15.43
CA GLY A 70 6.52 -9.44 -14.77
C GLY A 70 6.05 -10.79 -14.26
N PHE A 71 4.75 -11.06 -14.17
CA PHE A 71 4.20 -12.36 -13.83
C PHE A 71 4.14 -13.29 -15.04
N VAL A 72 4.54 -14.55 -14.84
CA VAL A 72 4.43 -15.60 -15.86
C VAL A 72 3.04 -16.22 -15.84
N ASP A 73 2.65 -16.80 -14.70
CA ASP A 73 1.33 -17.32 -14.37
C ASP A 73 1.28 -17.52 -12.86
N SER A 74 0.64 -16.59 -12.16
CA SER A 74 0.58 -16.58 -10.71
C SER A 74 -0.84 -16.29 -10.23
N THR A 75 -1.25 -16.96 -9.18
CA THR A 75 -2.53 -16.76 -8.51
C THR A 75 -2.28 -16.29 -7.07
N VAL A 76 -2.91 -15.20 -6.69
CA VAL A 76 -2.79 -14.53 -5.39
C VAL A 76 -4.11 -14.64 -4.66
N TYR A 77 -4.06 -14.94 -3.37
CA TYR A 77 -5.24 -15.07 -2.49
C TYR A 77 -5.10 -14.05 -1.35
N PRO A 78 -5.56 -12.81 -1.54
CA PRO A 78 -5.51 -11.78 -0.50
C PRO A 78 -6.67 -11.96 0.50
N ASP A 79 -6.41 -11.57 1.76
CA ASP A 79 -7.43 -11.40 2.79
C ASP A 79 -7.89 -9.93 2.87
N ARG A 80 -8.83 -9.64 3.78
CA ARG A 80 -9.36 -8.27 3.97
C ARG A 80 -8.26 -7.26 4.30
N PHE A 81 -7.32 -7.62 5.16
CA PHE A 81 -6.13 -6.83 5.45
C PHE A 81 -4.90 -7.68 5.11
N THR A 82 -4.16 -7.28 4.10
CA THR A 82 -3.02 -8.04 3.59
C THR A 82 -1.80 -7.16 3.47
N VAL A 83 -0.71 -7.58 4.12
CA VAL A 83 0.60 -6.95 4.02
C VAL A 83 1.48 -7.77 3.08
N MET A 84 1.71 -7.25 1.90
CA MET A 84 2.51 -7.89 0.85
C MET A 84 3.99 -7.61 1.08
N VAL A 85 4.75 -8.68 1.25
CA VAL A 85 6.19 -8.63 1.47
C VAL A 85 6.93 -9.38 0.38
N GLY A 86 8.19 -9.08 0.18
CA GLY A 86 9.02 -9.72 -0.84
C GLY A 86 10.20 -8.86 -1.25
N ALA A 87 11.19 -9.45 -1.89
CA ALA A 87 12.39 -8.75 -2.36
C ALA A 87 12.03 -7.59 -3.32
N ASN A 88 12.99 -6.67 -3.52
CA ASN A 88 12.87 -5.66 -4.57
C ASN A 88 12.61 -6.35 -5.90
N ASN A 89 11.67 -5.82 -6.68
CA ASN A 89 11.27 -6.40 -7.96
C ASN A 89 10.57 -7.79 -7.89
N SER A 90 10.05 -8.18 -6.72
CA SER A 90 9.26 -9.42 -6.57
C SER A 90 7.88 -9.36 -7.25
N GLY A 91 7.39 -8.15 -7.57
CA GLY A 91 6.12 -7.95 -8.28
C GLY A 91 5.02 -7.27 -7.46
N LYS A 92 5.26 -6.82 -6.23
CA LYS A 92 4.25 -6.14 -5.37
C LYS A 92 3.53 -4.99 -6.09
N SER A 93 4.28 -3.98 -6.52
CA SER A 93 3.71 -2.84 -7.27
C SER A 93 3.11 -3.25 -8.62
N SER A 94 3.65 -4.29 -9.24
CA SER A 94 3.10 -4.85 -10.50
C SER A 94 1.73 -5.50 -10.29
N LEU A 95 1.55 -6.22 -9.18
CA LEU A 95 0.26 -6.78 -8.78
C LEU A 95 -0.77 -5.67 -8.57
N MET A 96 -0.45 -4.66 -7.78
CA MET A 96 -1.35 -3.53 -7.52
C MET A 96 -1.74 -2.79 -8.81
N ARG A 97 -0.77 -2.52 -9.69
CA ARG A 97 -1.05 -1.89 -10.99
C ARG A 97 -1.95 -2.76 -11.87
N ALA A 98 -1.76 -4.08 -11.87
CA ALA A 98 -2.62 -4.99 -12.62
C ALA A 98 -4.07 -4.96 -12.12
N VAL A 99 -4.27 -4.95 -10.80
CA VAL A 99 -5.61 -4.88 -10.17
C VAL A 99 -6.29 -3.55 -10.49
N GLY A 100 -5.58 -2.43 -10.33
CA GLY A 100 -6.12 -1.11 -10.71
C GLY A 100 -6.44 -1.01 -12.21
N PHE A 101 -5.62 -1.66 -13.05
CA PHE A 101 -5.87 -1.71 -14.49
C PHE A 101 -7.12 -2.53 -14.85
N ALA A 102 -7.41 -3.61 -14.13
CA ALA A 102 -8.64 -4.39 -14.34
C ALA A 102 -9.91 -3.54 -14.15
N GLN A 103 -9.92 -2.63 -13.18
CA GLN A 103 -11.03 -1.67 -13.00
C GLN A 103 -11.15 -0.70 -14.19
N THR A 104 -10.02 -0.22 -14.72
CA THR A 104 -10.01 0.60 -15.93
C THR A 104 -10.57 -0.16 -17.12
N LEU A 105 -10.17 -1.42 -17.30
CA LEU A 105 -10.68 -2.28 -18.35
C LEU A 105 -12.19 -2.53 -18.22
N LEU A 106 -12.68 -2.75 -17.00
CA LEU A 106 -14.11 -2.91 -16.74
C LEU A 106 -14.91 -1.69 -17.25
N ARG A 107 -14.48 -0.48 -16.88
CA ARG A 107 -15.14 0.77 -17.33
C ARG A 107 -15.09 0.96 -18.84
N VAL A 108 -13.95 0.67 -19.47
CA VAL A 108 -13.76 0.80 -20.93
C VAL A 108 -14.61 -0.21 -21.70
N HIS A 109 -14.84 -1.38 -21.13
CA HIS A 109 -15.65 -2.43 -21.78
C HIS A 109 -17.15 -2.23 -21.70
N VAL A 110 -17.67 -1.29 -20.91
CA VAL A 110 -19.11 -1.00 -20.88
C VAL A 110 -19.61 -0.70 -22.29
N GLU A 111 -20.53 -1.52 -22.77
CA GLU A 111 -21.16 -1.38 -24.09
C GLU A 111 -22.55 -0.80 -23.96
N ARG A 112 -23.32 -1.33 -23.00
CA ARG A 112 -24.69 -0.94 -22.74
C ARG A 112 -25.05 -1.15 -21.29
N GLU A 113 -25.74 -0.17 -20.71
CA GLU A 113 -26.32 -0.25 -19.38
C GLU A 113 -27.82 -0.44 -19.50
N GLU A 114 -28.34 -1.48 -18.87
CA GLU A 114 -29.75 -1.81 -18.76
C GLU A 114 -30.20 -1.68 -17.30
N ASP A 115 -31.48 -1.64 -17.04
CA ASP A 115 -32.00 -1.48 -15.68
C ASP A 115 -31.61 -2.62 -14.73
N THR A 116 -31.42 -3.83 -15.26
CA THR A 116 -31.10 -5.03 -14.47
C THR A 116 -29.66 -5.53 -14.62
N LYS A 117 -28.94 -5.08 -15.64
CA LYS A 117 -27.60 -5.55 -15.94
C LYS A 117 -26.78 -4.54 -16.75
N VAL A 118 -25.49 -4.70 -16.71
CA VAL A 118 -24.53 -4.01 -17.59
C VAL A 118 -23.92 -5.04 -18.54
N VAL A 119 -23.93 -4.72 -19.83
CA VAL A 119 -23.37 -5.57 -20.88
C VAL A 119 -22.01 -5.03 -21.28
N LEU A 120 -20.98 -5.91 -21.24
CA LEU A 120 -19.64 -5.57 -21.61
C LEU A 120 -19.36 -5.96 -23.07
N ALA A 121 -18.62 -5.11 -23.77
CA ALA A 121 -18.09 -5.40 -25.10
C ALA A 121 -17.08 -6.55 -25.06
N ARG A 122 -17.16 -7.45 -26.04
CA ARG A 122 -16.20 -8.56 -26.14
C ARG A 122 -14.76 -8.11 -26.35
N GLY A 123 -14.54 -6.96 -26.98
CA GLY A 123 -13.22 -6.43 -27.23
C GLY A 123 -13.20 -4.91 -27.39
N ARG A 124 -12.14 -4.27 -26.95
CA ARG A 124 -11.88 -2.83 -27.09
C ARG A 124 -10.44 -2.58 -27.46
N ASN A 125 -10.21 -1.50 -28.21
CA ASN A 125 -8.87 -0.98 -28.43
C ASN A 125 -8.49 -0.10 -27.24
N LEU A 126 -7.28 -0.31 -26.73
CA LEU A 126 -6.72 0.46 -25.63
C LEU A 126 -5.77 1.53 -26.18
N GLY A 127 -6.04 2.79 -25.87
CA GLY A 127 -5.14 3.90 -26.11
C GLY A 127 -4.10 4.05 -25.00
N ASP A 128 -2.99 4.70 -25.30
CA ASP A 128 -1.87 4.91 -24.37
C ASP A 128 -2.26 5.47 -22.97
N PRO A 129 -3.18 6.44 -22.84
CA PRO A 129 -3.50 7.01 -21.54
C PRO A 129 -4.21 6.05 -20.57
N LEU A 130 -4.69 4.89 -21.08
CA LEU A 130 -5.38 3.87 -20.28
C LEU A 130 -4.46 2.78 -19.75
N LEU A 131 -3.21 2.74 -20.21
CA LEU A 131 -2.29 1.67 -19.83
C LEU A 131 -1.59 1.97 -18.50
N PRO A 132 -1.37 0.95 -17.65
CA PRO A 132 -0.68 1.09 -16.37
C PRO A 132 0.85 1.19 -16.52
N VAL A 133 1.34 1.32 -17.74
CA VAL A 133 2.76 1.35 -18.12
C VAL A 133 3.00 2.42 -19.17
N PRO A 134 4.21 3.06 -19.17
CA PRO A 134 4.55 4.08 -20.17
C PRO A 134 4.59 3.54 -21.60
N GLU A 135 5.06 2.31 -21.79
CA GLU A 135 5.15 1.70 -23.12
C GLU A 135 4.30 0.43 -23.18
N VAL A 136 3.52 0.29 -24.25
CA VAL A 136 2.63 -0.86 -24.48
C VAL A 136 3.35 -2.21 -24.35
N ARG A 137 4.62 -2.29 -24.76
CA ARG A 137 5.41 -3.53 -24.66
C ARG A 137 5.62 -4.00 -23.23
N ASP A 138 5.70 -3.09 -22.28
CA ASP A 138 6.01 -3.37 -20.87
C ASP A 138 4.81 -4.00 -20.13
N LEU A 139 3.65 -4.03 -20.77
CA LEU A 139 2.49 -4.75 -20.26
C LEU A 139 2.72 -6.27 -20.23
N TRP A 140 3.49 -6.82 -21.18
CA TRP A 140 3.77 -8.26 -21.23
C TRP A 140 5.01 -8.63 -20.42
N HIS A 141 4.99 -9.81 -19.83
CA HIS A 141 6.16 -10.37 -19.17
C HIS A 141 7.36 -10.39 -20.14
N GLN A 142 8.46 -9.74 -19.76
CA GLN A 142 9.68 -9.56 -20.57
C GLN A 142 9.42 -8.97 -22.00
N GLY A 143 8.30 -8.28 -22.20
CA GLY A 143 7.93 -7.73 -23.51
C GLY A 143 7.58 -8.79 -24.57
N ILE A 144 7.39 -10.05 -24.15
CA ILE A 144 7.14 -11.18 -25.06
C ILE A 144 5.67 -11.17 -25.47
N ARG A 145 5.37 -10.72 -26.68
CA ARG A 145 4.02 -10.68 -27.27
C ARG A 145 3.74 -11.80 -28.23
N ARG A 146 4.78 -12.47 -28.74
CA ARG A 146 4.66 -13.57 -29.68
C ARG A 146 5.57 -14.73 -29.31
N LYS A 147 5.06 -15.96 -29.51
CA LYS A 147 5.81 -17.19 -29.43
C LYS A 147 5.67 -17.87 -30.80
N GLY A 148 6.70 -17.68 -31.66
CA GLY A 148 6.59 -18.03 -33.08
C GLY A 148 5.58 -17.14 -33.82
N ASN A 149 4.58 -17.73 -34.44
CA ASN A 149 3.50 -17.02 -35.15
C ASN A 149 2.28 -16.69 -34.26
N GLU A 150 2.23 -17.17 -33.03
CA GLU A 150 1.09 -17.01 -32.15
C GLU A 150 1.27 -15.79 -31.24
N TRP A 151 0.17 -15.05 -31.01
CA TRP A 151 0.13 -13.98 -30.03
C TRP A 151 0.02 -14.55 -28.63
N VAL A 152 0.92 -14.14 -27.75
CA VAL A 152 0.84 -14.43 -26.33
C VAL A 152 -0.07 -13.39 -25.68
N MET A 153 -1.07 -13.86 -24.95
CA MET A 153 -2.02 -13.01 -24.25
C MET A 153 -1.48 -12.64 -22.87
N ALA A 154 -1.63 -11.39 -22.51
CA ALA A 154 -1.47 -10.95 -21.13
C ALA A 154 -2.86 -11.01 -20.48
N GLU A 155 -2.99 -11.66 -19.33
CA GLU A 155 -4.29 -11.95 -18.70
C GLU A 155 -4.36 -11.44 -17.28
N ILE A 156 -5.50 -10.86 -16.93
CA ILE A 156 -5.89 -10.50 -15.56
C ILE A 156 -7.24 -11.11 -15.30
N GLU A 157 -7.36 -11.82 -14.20
CA GLU A 157 -8.62 -12.43 -13.74
C GLU A 157 -8.78 -12.14 -12.25
N ILE A 158 -9.94 -11.63 -11.86
CA ILE A 158 -10.26 -11.26 -10.48
C ILE A 158 -11.56 -11.96 -10.09
N GLU A 159 -11.54 -12.61 -8.94
CA GLU A 159 -12.70 -13.23 -8.31
C GLU A 159 -12.98 -12.53 -6.98
N PHE A 160 -14.24 -12.21 -6.75
CA PHE A 160 -14.73 -11.57 -5.55
C PHE A 160 -15.43 -12.59 -4.65
N GLU A 161 -15.55 -12.31 -3.35
CA GLU A 161 -16.16 -13.21 -2.36
C GLU A 161 -17.60 -13.61 -2.67
N ASP A 162 -18.36 -12.74 -3.33
CA ASP A 162 -19.75 -12.99 -3.78
C ASP A 162 -19.83 -13.88 -5.03
N GLY A 163 -18.70 -14.36 -5.54
CA GLY A 163 -18.61 -15.23 -6.70
C GLY A 163 -18.60 -14.48 -8.04
N LEU A 164 -18.62 -13.12 -8.03
CA LEU A 164 -18.39 -12.37 -9.26
C LEU A 164 -16.97 -12.61 -9.76
N GLN A 165 -16.85 -12.87 -11.05
CA GLN A 165 -15.56 -12.98 -11.75
C GLN A 165 -15.50 -12.01 -12.90
N ILE A 166 -14.36 -11.32 -13.02
CA ILE A 166 -14.04 -10.48 -14.17
C ILE A 166 -12.68 -10.90 -14.73
N GLY A 167 -12.57 -10.97 -16.06
CA GLY A 167 -11.34 -11.43 -16.67
C GLY A 167 -11.11 -10.79 -18.05
N PHE A 168 -9.88 -10.27 -18.23
CA PHE A 168 -9.46 -9.58 -19.43
C PHE A 168 -8.17 -10.15 -19.98
N GLY A 169 -8.15 -10.41 -21.29
CA GLY A 169 -6.96 -10.78 -22.03
C GLY A 169 -6.55 -9.66 -22.99
N MET A 170 -5.27 -9.30 -23.00
CA MET A 170 -4.72 -8.29 -23.89
C MET A 170 -3.79 -8.91 -24.93
N LYS A 171 -3.90 -8.43 -26.15
CA LYS A 171 -2.99 -8.77 -27.25
C LYS A 171 -2.85 -7.60 -28.20
N GLY A 172 -1.77 -7.54 -28.95
CA GLY A 172 -1.64 -6.52 -29.98
C GLY A 172 -0.23 -6.33 -30.52
N PRO A 173 -0.12 -5.72 -31.71
CA PRO A 173 1.13 -5.33 -32.31
C PRO A 173 1.78 -4.14 -31.60
N PHE A 174 2.95 -3.71 -32.05
CA PHE A 174 3.64 -2.54 -31.52
C PHE A 174 2.75 -1.28 -31.57
N GLY A 175 2.63 -0.59 -30.44
CA GLY A 175 1.92 0.68 -30.30
C GLY A 175 0.42 0.58 -30.01
N HIS A 176 -0.20 -0.59 -30.08
CA HIS A 176 -1.61 -0.77 -29.79
C HIS A 176 -1.87 -2.05 -28.99
N ALA A 177 -2.71 -1.98 -27.98
CA ALA A 177 -3.24 -3.14 -27.29
C ALA A 177 -4.75 -3.26 -27.56
N THR A 178 -5.21 -4.48 -27.80
CA THR A 178 -6.64 -4.80 -27.82
C THR A 178 -6.93 -5.66 -26.62
N SER A 179 -7.84 -5.21 -25.78
CA SER A 179 -8.36 -6.02 -24.66
C SER A 179 -9.61 -6.78 -25.12
N ARG A 180 -9.85 -7.94 -24.53
CA ARG A 180 -11.06 -8.73 -24.71
C ARG A 180 -11.44 -9.41 -23.40
N LEU A 181 -12.70 -9.77 -23.24
CA LEU A 181 -13.11 -10.65 -22.16
C LEU A 181 -12.49 -12.03 -22.35
N LEU A 182 -12.06 -12.64 -21.25
CA LEU A 182 -11.50 -14.00 -21.26
C LEU A 182 -12.57 -15.06 -21.49
N ASP A 183 -13.76 -14.83 -20.98
CA ASP A 183 -14.91 -15.71 -21.11
C ASP A 183 -16.18 -14.93 -21.44
N ASP A 184 -17.09 -15.52 -22.24
CA ASP A 184 -18.38 -14.91 -22.56
C ASP A 184 -19.32 -14.83 -21.34
N SER A 185 -19.11 -15.62 -20.28
CA SER A 185 -19.83 -15.51 -19.01
C SER A 185 -19.59 -14.19 -18.29
N TYR A 186 -18.44 -13.54 -18.53
CA TYR A 186 -18.12 -12.23 -17.96
C TYR A 186 -18.83 -11.06 -18.66
N ARG A 187 -19.59 -11.35 -19.72
CA ARG A 187 -20.20 -10.32 -20.56
C ARG A 187 -21.34 -9.57 -19.90
N GLU A 188 -22.08 -10.22 -19.01
CA GLU A 188 -23.23 -9.63 -18.34
C GLU A 188 -23.00 -9.58 -16.84
N ILE A 189 -23.01 -8.37 -16.29
CA ILE A 189 -22.86 -8.15 -14.86
C ILE A 189 -24.20 -7.62 -14.35
N PRO A 190 -24.79 -8.19 -13.27
CA PRO A 190 -25.97 -7.63 -12.64
C PRO A 190 -25.76 -6.14 -12.31
N ARG A 191 -26.75 -5.30 -12.56
CA ARG A 191 -26.65 -3.86 -12.39
C ARG A 191 -26.23 -3.48 -10.97
N GLU A 192 -26.83 -4.11 -9.98
CA GLU A 192 -26.52 -3.90 -8.58
C GLU A 192 -25.04 -4.13 -8.26
N ILE A 193 -24.47 -5.23 -8.77
CA ILE A 193 -23.05 -5.56 -8.58
C ILE A 193 -22.15 -4.54 -9.30
N PHE A 194 -22.50 -4.16 -10.53
CA PHE A 194 -21.74 -3.17 -11.27
C PHE A 194 -21.75 -1.80 -10.58
N ASP A 195 -22.89 -1.35 -10.09
CA ASP A 195 -23.05 -0.10 -9.38
C ASP A 195 -22.22 -0.11 -8.08
N ARG A 196 -22.19 -1.23 -7.35
CA ARG A 196 -21.32 -1.40 -6.17
C ARG A 196 -19.84 -1.31 -6.52
N LEU A 197 -19.38 -2.02 -7.55
CA LEU A 197 -17.99 -1.95 -8.02
C LEU A 197 -17.56 -0.56 -8.49
N THR A 198 -18.49 0.23 -9.00
CA THR A 198 -18.21 1.58 -9.48
C THR A 198 -18.35 2.64 -8.38
N SER A 199 -19.23 2.42 -7.40
CA SER A 199 -19.41 3.29 -6.24
C SER A 199 -18.29 3.13 -5.20
N TYR A 200 -17.66 1.95 -5.16
CA TYR A 200 -16.54 1.64 -4.27
C TYR A 200 -15.29 1.30 -5.11
N PRO A 201 -14.56 2.31 -5.57
CA PRO A 201 -13.44 2.10 -6.48
C PRO A 201 -12.28 1.35 -5.83
N ILE A 202 -11.47 0.72 -6.67
CA ILE A 202 -10.14 0.25 -6.32
C ILE A 202 -9.21 1.46 -6.40
N VAL A 203 -8.64 1.87 -5.27
CA VAL A 203 -7.74 3.02 -5.21
C VAL A 203 -6.31 2.54 -4.98
N TYR A 204 -5.41 2.94 -5.85
CA TYR A 204 -3.98 2.67 -5.72
C TYR A 204 -3.25 3.94 -5.31
N VAL A 205 -2.63 3.91 -4.14
CA VAL A 205 -1.76 4.96 -3.61
C VAL A 205 -0.32 4.50 -3.80
N PRO A 206 0.40 5.04 -4.79
CA PRO A 206 1.78 4.66 -5.05
C PRO A 206 2.72 5.18 -3.95
N SER A 207 3.91 4.60 -3.87
CA SER A 207 4.99 5.12 -3.06
C SER A 207 5.29 6.56 -3.47
N SER A 208 4.98 7.48 -2.59
CA SER A 208 5.24 8.92 -2.83
C SER A 208 5.54 9.58 -1.51
N VAL A 209 6.64 10.30 -1.47
CA VAL A 209 7.08 11.01 -0.27
C VAL A 209 6.97 12.50 -0.51
N GLY A 210 6.27 13.15 0.41
CA GLY A 210 6.19 14.60 0.47
C GLY A 210 4.95 15.20 -0.21
N VAL A 211 4.77 16.47 0.06
CA VAL A 211 3.74 17.34 -0.54
C VAL A 211 4.46 18.38 -1.35
N VAL A 212 3.93 18.73 -2.50
CA VAL A 212 4.45 19.83 -3.31
C VAL A 212 4.26 21.13 -2.54
N ASP A 213 5.29 21.96 -2.46
CA ASP A 213 5.25 23.26 -1.75
C ASP A 213 4.18 24.19 -2.33
N ARG A 214 4.00 24.18 -3.64
CA ARG A 214 3.06 25.00 -4.39
C ARG A 214 2.27 24.16 -5.38
N GLU A 215 1.03 23.85 -5.02
CA GLU A 215 0.14 23.03 -5.82
C GLU A 215 -0.90 23.91 -6.54
N GLU A 216 -0.83 23.94 -7.87
CA GLU A 216 -1.81 24.62 -8.70
C GLU A 216 -3.15 23.92 -8.69
N TYR A 217 -4.23 24.69 -8.85
CA TYR A 217 -5.55 24.11 -9.09
C TYR A 217 -5.56 23.28 -10.38
N ARG A 218 -6.15 22.08 -10.30
CA ARG A 218 -6.24 21.14 -11.41
C ARG A 218 -7.67 20.66 -11.60
N THR A 219 -8.02 20.42 -12.86
CA THR A 219 -9.34 19.86 -13.17
C THR A 219 -9.44 18.40 -12.70
N PRO A 220 -10.64 17.88 -12.37
CA PRO A 220 -10.84 16.49 -11.93
C PRO A 220 -10.24 15.46 -12.88
N ALA A 221 -10.35 15.67 -14.21
CA ALA A 221 -9.74 14.76 -15.19
C ALA A 221 -8.20 14.72 -15.08
N ARG A 222 -7.57 15.87 -14.75
CA ARG A 222 -6.12 15.95 -14.56
C ARG A 222 -5.71 15.29 -13.24
N ILE A 223 -6.47 15.49 -12.18
CA ILE A 223 -6.26 14.84 -10.88
C ILE A 223 -6.26 13.32 -11.05
N LEU A 224 -7.30 12.76 -11.67
CA LEU A 224 -7.40 11.32 -11.96
C LEU A 224 -6.21 10.81 -12.79
N SER A 225 -5.78 11.57 -13.81
CA SER A 225 -4.61 11.21 -14.63
C SER A 225 -3.30 11.18 -13.83
N LEU A 226 -3.13 12.10 -12.86
CA LEU A 226 -1.94 12.15 -12.00
C LEU A 226 -1.94 10.99 -11.00
N ILE A 227 -3.07 10.70 -10.37
CA ILE A 227 -3.23 9.56 -9.46
C ILE A 227 -2.94 8.25 -10.19
N ALA A 228 -3.55 8.04 -11.37
CA ALA A 228 -3.31 6.85 -12.19
C ALA A 228 -1.85 6.74 -12.66
N GLY A 229 -1.17 7.87 -12.87
CA GLY A 229 0.24 7.93 -13.25
C GLY A 229 1.23 7.79 -12.08
N GLY A 230 0.76 7.50 -10.86
CA GLY A 230 1.62 7.35 -9.68
C GLY A 230 2.13 8.67 -9.09
N ARG A 231 1.47 9.78 -9.37
CA ARG A 231 1.80 11.14 -8.91
C ARG A 231 0.76 11.69 -7.94
N ALA A 232 0.26 10.83 -7.07
CA ALA A 232 -0.79 11.17 -6.09
C ALA A 232 -0.36 12.28 -5.11
N HIS A 233 0.94 12.39 -4.80
CA HIS A 233 1.49 13.44 -3.94
C HIS A 233 1.38 14.87 -4.52
N GLU A 234 1.11 14.98 -5.82
CA GLU A 234 0.98 16.28 -6.49
C GLU A 234 -0.45 16.83 -6.51
N VAL A 235 -1.39 16.14 -5.89
CA VAL A 235 -2.80 16.49 -5.92
C VAL A 235 -3.46 16.53 -4.53
N LEU A 236 -2.67 16.47 -3.46
CA LEU A 236 -3.21 16.43 -2.10
C LEU A 236 -4.03 17.67 -1.76
N ARG A 237 -3.52 18.88 -2.10
CA ARG A 237 -4.22 20.14 -1.83
C ARG A 237 -5.50 20.26 -2.68
N ASN A 238 -5.49 19.74 -3.91
CA ASN A 238 -6.69 19.68 -4.75
C ASN A 238 -7.77 18.80 -4.12
N LEU A 239 -7.40 17.61 -3.62
CA LEU A 239 -8.36 16.71 -2.95
C LEU A 239 -8.92 17.31 -1.66
N LEU A 240 -8.08 18.02 -0.89
CA LEU A 240 -8.52 18.71 0.31
C LEU A 240 -9.46 19.88 -0.04
N LEU A 241 -9.21 20.60 -1.15
CA LEU A 241 -10.08 21.67 -1.64
C LEU A 241 -11.44 21.11 -2.07
N ASP A 242 -11.45 20.00 -2.82
CA ASP A 242 -12.70 19.33 -3.21
C ASP A 242 -13.50 18.92 -1.95
N LEU A 243 -12.85 18.39 -0.92
CA LEU A 243 -13.50 18.04 0.35
C LEU A 243 -14.01 19.26 1.12
N GLU A 244 -13.31 20.40 1.08
CA GLU A 244 -13.79 21.66 1.68
C GLU A 244 -15.04 22.17 0.94
N GLU A 245 -15.03 22.16 -0.39
CA GLU A 245 -16.18 22.57 -1.22
C GLU A 245 -17.38 21.64 -1.00
N GLU A 246 -17.17 20.36 -0.73
CA GLU A 246 -18.20 19.40 -0.35
C GLU A 246 -18.67 19.52 1.12
N GLY A 247 -18.00 20.32 1.94
CA GLY A 247 -18.26 20.43 3.38
C GLY A 247 -17.85 19.20 4.18
N ARG A 248 -16.86 18.44 3.70
CA ARG A 248 -16.39 17.17 4.27
C ARG A 248 -14.95 17.20 4.78
N LEU A 249 -14.30 18.37 4.79
CA LEU A 249 -12.93 18.49 5.28
C LEU A 249 -12.80 18.04 6.75
N ASN A 250 -13.83 18.28 7.56
CA ASN A 250 -13.87 17.83 8.94
C ASN A 250 -13.80 16.30 9.11
N GLU A 251 -14.25 15.50 8.13
CA GLU A 251 -14.06 14.05 8.17
C GLU A 251 -12.55 13.67 8.20
N VAL A 252 -11.73 14.41 7.46
CA VAL A 252 -10.26 14.24 7.49
C VAL A 252 -9.67 14.77 8.78
N ALA A 253 -10.07 15.98 9.20
CA ALA A 253 -9.55 16.62 10.40
C ALA A 253 -9.82 15.77 11.65
N ASP A 254 -11.02 15.19 11.79
CA ASP A 254 -11.42 14.36 12.91
C ASP A 254 -10.56 13.07 13.00
N VAL A 255 -10.29 12.42 11.86
CA VAL A 255 -9.40 11.25 11.84
C VAL A 255 -7.97 11.62 12.22
N ILE A 256 -7.45 12.73 11.68
CA ILE A 256 -6.09 13.20 11.99
C ILE A 256 -5.95 13.54 13.45
N ALA A 257 -6.95 14.18 14.06
CA ALA A 257 -6.94 14.55 15.48
C ALA A 257 -6.92 13.34 16.44
N GLU A 258 -7.25 12.14 15.97
CA GLU A 258 -7.08 10.91 16.78
C GLU A 258 -5.61 10.52 16.96
N TYR A 259 -4.71 10.98 16.06
CA TYR A 259 -3.32 10.53 16.01
C TYR A 259 -2.28 11.64 16.16
N PHE A 260 -2.67 12.90 15.95
CA PHE A 260 -1.76 14.04 15.98
C PHE A 260 -2.38 15.21 16.76
N SER A 261 -1.54 15.99 17.42
CA SER A 261 -1.94 17.26 18.04
C SER A 261 -2.24 18.35 17.01
N GLY A 262 -1.58 18.29 15.84
CA GLY A 262 -1.81 19.19 14.73
C GLY A 262 -2.98 18.76 13.86
N THR A 263 -3.67 19.72 13.26
CA THR A 263 -4.81 19.49 12.37
C THR A 263 -4.80 20.41 11.16
N ILE A 264 -5.65 20.11 10.16
CA ILE A 264 -5.95 21.04 9.08
C ILE A 264 -7.03 22.01 9.57
N ASP A 265 -6.78 23.32 9.40
CA ASP A 265 -7.71 24.35 9.83
C ASP A 265 -8.49 24.95 8.66
N GLN A 266 -7.83 25.30 7.57
CA GLN A 266 -8.46 25.96 6.43
C GLN A 266 -7.85 25.50 5.10
N VAL A 267 -8.72 25.34 4.11
CA VAL A 267 -8.34 25.12 2.70
C VAL A 267 -9.01 26.19 1.86
N SER A 268 -8.27 26.90 1.00
CA SER A 268 -8.84 27.97 0.18
C SER A 268 -8.13 28.13 -1.15
N PHE A 269 -8.90 28.55 -2.15
CA PHE A 269 -8.41 28.92 -3.47
C PHE A 269 -9.36 29.93 -4.11
N GLU A 270 -8.86 31.12 -4.46
CA GLU A 270 -9.61 32.16 -5.19
C GLU A 270 -9.03 32.30 -6.60
N PRO A 271 -9.67 31.78 -7.65
CA PRO A 271 -9.13 31.73 -9.02
C PRO A 271 -8.70 33.06 -9.61
N SER A 272 -9.22 34.17 -9.08
CA SER A 272 -8.91 35.54 -9.55
C SER A 272 -7.67 36.12 -8.90
N ILE A 273 -7.17 35.55 -7.81
CA ILE A 273 -6.10 36.10 -6.97
C ILE A 273 -4.98 35.08 -6.77
N ASP A 274 -5.33 33.83 -6.52
CA ASP A 274 -4.39 32.79 -6.10
C ASP A 274 -3.80 32.02 -7.28
N GLU A 275 -2.50 31.81 -7.26
CA GLU A 275 -1.79 30.95 -8.19
C GLU A 275 -1.79 29.50 -7.68
N TYR A 276 -1.84 29.31 -6.34
CA TYR A 276 -1.73 28.02 -5.67
C TYR A 276 -2.85 27.83 -4.63
N ILE A 277 -3.16 26.57 -4.32
CA ILE A 277 -4.11 26.21 -3.27
C ILE A 277 -3.43 26.39 -1.91
N HIS A 278 -4.08 27.14 -1.02
CA HIS A 278 -3.63 27.37 0.35
C HIS A 278 -4.25 26.36 1.30
N VAL A 279 -3.41 25.70 2.09
CA VAL A 279 -3.85 24.78 3.15
C VAL A 279 -3.13 25.16 4.44
N SER A 280 -3.91 25.54 5.45
CA SER A 280 -3.43 25.86 6.79
C SER A 280 -3.28 24.58 7.62
N TYR A 281 -2.10 24.41 8.21
CA TYR A 281 -1.79 23.45 9.24
C TYR A 281 -1.65 24.17 10.58
N LYS A 282 -2.36 23.71 11.60
CA LYS A 282 -2.37 24.30 12.92
C LYS A 282 -1.95 23.29 13.97
N GLU A 283 -0.93 23.62 14.69
CA GLU A 283 -0.48 22.95 15.92
C GLU A 283 -0.47 23.98 17.04
N ASP A 284 0.64 24.67 17.30
CA ASP A 284 0.73 25.81 18.22
C ASP A 284 0.44 27.17 17.55
N SER A 285 0.63 27.23 16.23
CA SER A 285 0.41 28.40 15.38
C SER A 285 0.03 27.96 13.96
N ASP A 286 -0.52 28.91 13.19
CA ASP A 286 -0.92 28.65 11.80
C ASP A 286 0.30 28.65 10.89
N HIS A 287 0.49 27.57 10.16
CA HIS A 287 1.54 27.40 9.16
C HIS A 287 0.96 26.88 7.86
N ASP A 288 1.71 27.01 6.76
CA ASP A 288 1.37 26.27 5.54
C ASP A 288 1.61 24.78 5.74
N LEU A 289 0.77 23.94 5.12
CA LEU A 289 0.84 22.49 5.18
C LEU A 289 2.25 21.93 4.89
N PHE A 290 3.02 22.58 4.04
CA PHE A 290 4.39 22.18 3.72
C PHE A 290 5.32 22.16 4.95
N SER A 291 4.99 22.92 5.98
CA SER A 291 5.75 22.99 7.24
C SER A 291 5.50 21.79 8.17
N ALA A 292 4.48 20.99 7.89
CA ALA A 292 4.15 19.82 8.70
C ALA A 292 5.19 18.71 8.54
N GLY A 293 5.34 17.88 9.58
CA GLY A 293 6.27 16.75 9.58
C GLY A 293 5.89 15.69 8.54
N ALA A 294 6.90 14.99 7.99
CA ALA A 294 6.70 13.98 6.94
C ALA A 294 5.69 12.89 7.33
N GLY A 295 5.69 12.45 8.60
CA GLY A 295 4.75 11.45 9.09
C GLY A 295 3.30 11.95 9.10
N PHE A 296 3.09 13.19 9.52
CA PHE A 296 1.78 13.83 9.43
C PHE A 296 1.29 13.88 7.99
N LEU A 297 2.13 14.36 7.06
CA LEU A 297 1.78 14.45 5.64
C LEU A 297 1.44 13.10 5.02
N GLN A 298 2.16 12.04 5.40
CA GLN A 298 1.89 10.69 4.92
C GLN A 298 0.54 10.16 5.40
N VAL A 299 0.23 10.31 6.69
CA VAL A 299 -1.07 9.88 7.24
C VAL A 299 -2.19 10.75 6.68
N LEU A 300 -1.98 12.07 6.59
CA LEU A 300 -2.93 12.99 5.99
C LEU A 300 -3.28 12.57 4.55
N GLN A 301 -2.27 12.26 3.75
CA GLN A 301 -2.49 11.80 2.37
C GLN A 301 -3.34 10.54 2.32
N LEU A 302 -3.02 9.53 3.15
CA LEU A 302 -3.79 8.28 3.21
C LEU A 302 -5.24 8.52 3.65
N VAL A 303 -5.44 9.33 4.70
CA VAL A 303 -6.79 9.67 5.20
C VAL A 303 -7.57 10.48 4.15
N THR A 304 -6.92 11.44 3.48
CA THR A 304 -7.55 12.20 2.39
C THR A 304 -8.04 11.29 1.28
N PHE A 305 -7.22 10.31 0.83
CA PHE A 305 -7.67 9.32 -0.16
C PHE A 305 -8.83 8.46 0.34
N LEU A 306 -8.79 8.03 1.60
CA LEU A 306 -9.88 7.25 2.21
C LEU A 306 -11.19 8.01 2.25
N VAL A 307 -11.14 9.29 2.57
CA VAL A 307 -12.33 10.14 2.69
C VAL A 307 -12.83 10.59 1.32
N HIS A 308 -11.95 11.09 0.45
CA HIS A 308 -12.30 11.62 -0.86
C HIS A 308 -12.78 10.53 -1.83
N GLU A 309 -11.94 9.52 -2.06
CA GLU A 309 -12.20 8.47 -3.06
C GLU A 309 -13.22 7.42 -2.59
N ARG A 310 -13.43 7.29 -1.28
CA ARG A 310 -14.32 6.27 -0.67
C ARG A 310 -14.06 4.85 -1.22
N PRO A 311 -12.82 4.36 -1.16
CA PRO A 311 -12.46 3.08 -1.78
C PRO A 311 -13.25 1.93 -1.20
N GLY A 312 -13.52 0.90 -2.01
CA GLY A 312 -13.85 -0.43 -1.56
C GLY A 312 -12.60 -1.26 -1.30
N ILE A 313 -11.58 -1.01 -2.12
CA ILE A 313 -10.28 -1.67 -2.02
C ILE A 313 -9.20 -0.59 -2.09
N LEU A 314 -8.40 -0.49 -1.04
CA LEU A 314 -7.27 0.42 -0.96
C LEU A 314 -5.97 -0.36 -1.11
N MET A 315 -5.18 0.01 -2.10
CA MET A 315 -3.84 -0.53 -2.32
C MET A 315 -2.80 0.56 -2.04
N VAL A 316 -1.89 0.30 -1.11
CA VAL A 316 -0.88 1.27 -0.68
C VAL A 316 0.51 0.69 -0.89
N ASP A 317 1.35 1.38 -1.67
CA ASP A 317 2.68 0.91 -2.03
C ASP A 317 3.74 1.69 -1.23
N GLU A 318 4.49 0.99 -0.39
CA GLU A 318 5.60 1.51 0.43
C GLU A 318 5.30 2.81 1.19
N PRO A 319 4.22 2.88 2.01
CA PRO A 319 3.88 4.09 2.76
C PRO A 319 4.86 4.38 3.91
N ASP A 320 5.73 3.44 4.20
CA ASP A 320 6.76 3.48 5.26
C ASP A 320 8.05 4.18 4.83
N ALA A 321 8.18 4.53 3.54
CA ALA A 321 9.38 5.14 3.01
C ALA A 321 9.71 6.45 3.77
N HIS A 322 10.93 6.52 4.34
CA HIS A 322 11.45 7.66 5.12
C HIS A 322 10.75 7.97 6.45
N LEU A 323 9.86 7.08 6.95
CA LEU A 323 9.24 7.23 8.25
C LEU A 323 10.06 6.58 9.35
N HIS A 324 10.05 7.21 10.54
CA HIS A 324 10.57 6.58 11.76
C HIS A 324 9.69 5.36 12.15
N SER A 325 10.27 4.39 12.86
CA SER A 325 9.59 3.12 13.21
C SER A 325 8.22 3.30 13.88
N SER A 326 8.09 4.26 14.80
CA SER A 326 6.81 4.56 15.45
C SER A 326 5.73 5.01 14.46
N LEU A 327 6.09 5.84 13.48
CA LEU A 327 5.17 6.32 12.43
C LEU A 327 4.83 5.22 11.42
N GLN A 328 5.74 4.27 11.18
CA GLN A 328 5.44 3.11 10.34
C GLN A 328 4.37 2.23 10.97
N ARG A 329 4.43 2.00 12.30
CA ARG A 329 3.38 1.29 13.03
C ARG A 329 2.06 2.07 12.99
N LEU A 330 2.11 3.38 13.22
CA LEU A 330 0.92 4.24 13.14
C LEU A 330 0.21 4.13 11.79
N VAL A 331 0.94 4.14 10.68
CA VAL A 331 0.35 3.95 9.33
C VAL A 331 -0.38 2.61 9.24
N VAL A 332 0.20 1.53 9.76
CA VAL A 332 -0.46 0.21 9.80
C VAL A 332 -1.75 0.26 10.62
N ASP A 333 -1.72 0.91 11.80
CA ASP A 333 -2.88 1.00 12.68
C ASP A 333 -4.01 1.83 12.06
N VAL A 334 -3.69 2.96 11.43
CA VAL A 334 -4.65 3.78 10.66
C VAL A 334 -5.31 2.94 9.56
N LEU A 335 -4.53 2.21 8.76
CA LEU A 335 -5.03 1.39 7.67
C LEU A 335 -5.84 0.19 8.18
N ARG A 336 -5.40 -0.47 9.26
CA ARG A 336 -6.13 -1.58 9.88
C ARG A 336 -7.48 -1.10 10.43
N ARG A 337 -7.49 0.05 11.12
CA ARG A 337 -8.70 0.67 11.64
C ARG A 337 -9.66 1.08 10.52
N ALA A 338 -9.15 1.70 9.45
CA ALA A 338 -9.94 1.99 8.25
C ALA A 338 -10.55 0.72 7.66
N SER A 339 -9.79 -0.37 7.55
CA SER A 339 -10.28 -1.67 7.08
C SER A 339 -11.43 -2.20 7.94
N GLN A 340 -11.30 -2.12 9.26
CA GLN A 340 -12.30 -2.61 10.21
C GLN A 340 -13.57 -1.74 10.26
N ASP A 341 -13.40 -0.42 10.41
CA ASP A 341 -14.51 0.50 10.64
C ASP A 341 -15.25 0.89 9.36
N LEU A 342 -14.54 1.03 8.22
CA LEU A 342 -15.16 1.31 6.91
C LEU A 342 -15.54 0.05 6.12
N GLY A 343 -15.11 -1.14 6.58
CA GLY A 343 -15.36 -2.41 5.89
C GLY A 343 -14.61 -2.59 4.58
N ILE A 344 -13.56 -1.82 4.33
CA ILE A 344 -12.77 -1.86 3.10
C ILE A 344 -11.71 -2.97 3.12
N GLN A 345 -11.30 -3.43 1.93
CA GLN A 345 -10.13 -4.29 1.80
C GLN A 345 -8.86 -3.43 1.65
N VAL A 346 -7.80 -3.79 2.38
CA VAL A 346 -6.51 -3.10 2.32
C VAL A 346 -5.41 -4.06 1.87
N LEU A 347 -4.69 -3.68 0.83
CA LEU A 347 -3.50 -4.36 0.35
C LEU A 347 -2.31 -3.40 0.51
N LEU A 348 -1.46 -3.66 1.49
CA LEU A 348 -0.28 -2.86 1.81
C LEU A 348 0.98 -3.56 1.31
N ALA A 349 1.78 -2.92 0.45
CA ALA A 349 3.10 -3.41 0.09
C ALA A 349 4.18 -2.68 0.89
N THR A 350 5.13 -3.43 1.44
CA THR A 350 6.23 -2.87 2.21
C THR A 350 7.51 -3.69 2.12
N HIS A 351 8.63 -3.03 2.39
CA HIS A 351 9.93 -3.63 2.64
C HIS A 351 10.40 -3.40 4.09
N SER A 352 9.59 -2.72 4.90
CA SER A 352 9.95 -2.38 6.28
C SER A 352 9.95 -3.60 7.18
N LYS A 353 11.11 -3.86 7.80
CA LYS A 353 11.22 -4.87 8.86
C LYS A 353 10.34 -4.53 10.07
N GLU A 354 10.18 -3.25 10.35
CA GLU A 354 9.35 -2.78 11.45
C GLU A 354 7.89 -3.16 11.25
N ILE A 355 7.35 -2.93 10.05
CA ILE A 355 5.99 -3.34 9.71
C ILE A 355 5.85 -4.86 9.72
N ILE A 356 6.81 -5.57 9.10
CA ILE A 356 6.78 -7.05 9.04
C ILE A 356 6.76 -7.67 10.44
N ASN A 357 7.52 -7.09 11.38
CA ASN A 357 7.56 -7.57 12.77
C ASN A 357 6.37 -7.12 13.61
N TYR A 358 5.66 -6.08 13.18
CA TYR A 358 4.53 -5.50 13.89
C TYR A 358 3.18 -6.17 13.55
N VAL A 359 3.01 -6.65 12.32
CA VAL A 359 1.75 -7.26 11.86
C VAL A 359 1.66 -8.73 12.24
N ASP A 360 0.42 -9.25 12.32
CA ASP A 360 0.23 -10.69 12.55
C ASP A 360 0.77 -11.49 11.35
N PRO A 361 1.49 -12.60 11.57
CA PRO A 361 1.95 -13.45 10.48
C PRO A 361 0.84 -13.94 9.53
N SER A 362 -0.40 -14.02 9.97
CA SER A 362 -1.54 -14.36 9.12
C SER A 362 -1.90 -13.26 8.13
N GLU A 363 -1.55 -11.99 8.42
CA GLU A 363 -1.76 -10.84 7.54
C GLU A 363 -0.67 -10.75 6.45
N LEU A 364 0.43 -11.50 6.60
CA LEU A 364 1.56 -11.44 5.66
C LEU A 364 1.32 -12.32 4.43
N LEU A 365 1.49 -11.73 3.26
CA LEU A 365 1.46 -12.40 1.97
C LEU A 365 2.80 -12.22 1.26
N VAL A 366 3.48 -13.33 1.01
CA VAL A 366 4.78 -13.29 0.32
C VAL A 366 4.56 -13.21 -1.18
N ILE A 367 5.10 -12.17 -1.81
CA ILE A 367 5.03 -11.99 -3.25
C ILE A 367 6.34 -12.42 -3.91
N ASP A 368 6.25 -13.48 -4.72
CA ASP A 368 7.28 -13.88 -5.68
C ASP A 368 6.62 -14.17 -7.04
N ARG A 369 6.90 -13.33 -8.03
CA ARG A 369 6.34 -13.43 -9.39
C ARG A 369 6.71 -14.73 -10.13
N HIS A 370 7.60 -15.55 -9.59
CA HIS A 370 7.98 -16.86 -10.15
C HIS A 370 7.18 -18.00 -9.56
N GLU A 371 6.51 -17.78 -8.42
CA GLU A 371 5.63 -18.74 -7.80
C GLU A 371 4.25 -18.75 -8.47
N LYS A 372 3.65 -19.94 -8.55
CA LYS A 372 2.34 -20.13 -9.17
C LYS A 372 1.18 -19.77 -8.23
N GLU A 373 1.32 -20.03 -6.97
CA GLU A 373 0.32 -19.74 -5.96
C GLU A 373 0.93 -18.94 -4.82
N LEU A 374 0.37 -17.77 -4.56
CA LEU A 374 0.80 -16.85 -3.53
C LEU A 374 -0.29 -16.79 -2.46
N ARG A 375 -0.01 -17.38 -1.32
CA ARG A 375 -0.92 -17.49 -0.17
C ARG A 375 -0.31 -16.84 1.05
N GLY A 376 -1.15 -16.54 2.04
CA GLY A 376 -0.70 -16.02 3.34
C GLY A 376 0.40 -16.88 3.95
N LEU A 377 1.28 -16.26 4.72
CA LEU A 377 2.48 -16.89 5.28
C LEU A 377 2.16 -18.15 6.08
N GLY A 378 1.04 -18.18 6.80
CA GLY A 378 0.57 -19.35 7.54
C GLY A 378 0.27 -20.59 6.68
N GLN A 379 0.20 -20.43 5.36
CA GLN A 379 -0.10 -21.50 4.39
C GLN A 379 1.08 -21.78 3.44
N HIS A 380 2.20 -21.05 3.56
CA HIS A 380 3.31 -21.13 2.63
C HIS A 380 4.44 -22.03 3.16
N GLU A 381 4.75 -23.12 2.44
CA GLU A 381 5.96 -23.92 2.70
C GLU A 381 7.19 -23.10 2.29
N GLY A 382 8.07 -22.78 3.23
CA GLY A 382 9.27 -21.97 2.97
C GLY A 382 9.16 -20.50 3.37
N ALA A 383 8.08 -20.09 4.00
CA ALA A 383 7.88 -18.75 4.55
C ALA A 383 9.07 -18.26 5.41
N ILE A 384 9.67 -19.17 6.19
CA ILE A 384 10.84 -18.88 7.04
C ILE A 384 12.02 -18.39 6.21
N SER A 385 12.34 -19.06 5.08
CA SER A 385 13.46 -18.65 4.24
C SER A 385 13.26 -17.27 3.59
N VAL A 386 12.00 -16.92 3.32
CA VAL A 386 11.65 -15.61 2.78
C VAL A 386 11.79 -14.52 3.85
N LEU A 387 11.30 -14.75 5.05
CA LEU A 387 11.47 -13.83 6.17
C LEU A 387 12.94 -13.65 6.55
N GLU A 388 13.73 -14.73 6.53
CA GLU A 388 15.19 -14.66 6.69
C GLU A 388 15.85 -13.80 5.60
N SER A 389 15.43 -13.96 4.34
CA SER A 389 15.97 -13.18 3.21
C SER A 389 15.62 -11.70 3.31
N LEU A 390 14.48 -11.37 3.92
CA LEU A 390 14.06 -10.01 4.22
C LEU A 390 14.74 -9.45 5.49
N GLY A 391 15.47 -10.30 6.23
CA GLY A 391 16.16 -9.95 7.46
C GLY A 391 15.24 -9.74 8.66
N SER A 392 14.04 -10.32 8.64
CA SER A 392 13.04 -10.27 9.72
C SER A 392 13.19 -11.47 10.65
N ILE A 393 14.30 -11.56 11.37
CA ILE A 393 14.63 -12.69 12.27
C ILE A 393 13.58 -12.83 13.37
N ASP A 394 13.09 -11.72 13.90
CA ASP A 394 12.12 -11.74 15.02
C ASP A 394 10.78 -12.35 14.59
N SER A 395 10.32 -12.07 13.38
CA SER A 395 9.11 -12.67 12.80
C SER A 395 9.30 -14.16 12.49
N VAL A 396 10.52 -14.59 12.12
CA VAL A 396 10.86 -16.00 11.92
C VAL A 396 10.75 -16.77 13.22
N ASP A 397 11.32 -16.23 14.31
CA ASP A 397 11.26 -16.85 15.63
C ASP A 397 9.80 -16.98 16.12
N ALA A 398 8.98 -15.96 15.93
CA ALA A 398 7.57 -15.98 16.27
C ALA A 398 6.79 -17.03 15.44
N TYR A 399 7.07 -17.11 14.13
CA TYR A 399 6.47 -18.08 13.24
C TYR A 399 6.86 -19.52 13.60
N GLU A 400 8.12 -19.80 13.93
CA GLU A 400 8.58 -21.11 14.40
C GLU A 400 7.91 -21.52 15.70
N ILE A 401 7.73 -20.59 16.65
CA ILE A 401 7.03 -20.83 17.92
C ILE A 401 5.57 -21.21 17.67
N ILE A 402 4.88 -20.50 16.79
CA ILE A 402 3.47 -20.74 16.46
C ILE A 402 3.29 -22.09 15.73
N ASN A 403 4.08 -22.38 14.71
CA ASN A 403 3.91 -23.57 13.88
C ASN A 403 4.44 -24.85 14.53
N GLN A 404 5.52 -24.78 15.30
CA GLN A 404 6.10 -25.96 15.94
C GLN A 404 5.45 -26.31 17.28
N ARG A 405 4.49 -25.50 17.78
CA ARG A 405 3.85 -25.66 19.10
C ARG A 405 4.87 -25.87 20.24
N ARG A 406 6.07 -25.32 20.09
CA ARG A 406 7.12 -25.36 21.10
C ARG A 406 7.00 -24.14 22.00
N LEU A 407 6.23 -24.26 23.06
CA LEU A 407 6.27 -23.32 24.19
C LEU A 407 7.60 -23.55 24.91
N LEU A 408 8.56 -22.64 24.71
CA LEU A 408 9.70 -22.48 25.60
C LEU A 408 9.20 -21.73 26.85
N LEU A 409 8.77 -22.49 27.86
CA LEU A 409 8.53 -21.94 29.21
C LEU A 409 9.88 -21.57 29.81
N VAL A 410 10.28 -20.29 29.65
CA VAL A 410 11.39 -19.73 30.43
C VAL A 410 10.85 -19.48 31.83
N GLY A 411 11.17 -20.41 32.76
CA GLY A 411 10.86 -20.24 34.15
C GLY A 411 11.59 -19.03 34.71
N ILE A 412 10.85 -18.02 35.15
CA ILE A 412 11.37 -16.92 35.96
C ILE A 412 11.65 -17.47 37.35
N GLY A 413 12.87 -17.91 37.57
CA GLY A 413 13.34 -18.41 38.85
C GLY A 413 14.84 -18.24 39.00
N GLY A 414 15.27 -17.19 39.70
CA GLY A 414 16.55 -17.06 40.37
C GLY A 414 17.80 -16.91 39.49
N SER A 415 18.32 -15.71 39.50
CA SER A 415 19.72 -15.32 39.23
C SER A 415 20.67 -16.44 38.79
N GLN A 416 20.81 -16.67 37.51
CA GLN A 416 22.02 -17.21 36.89
C GLN A 416 22.15 -16.67 35.46
N ASP A 417 23.34 -16.23 35.15
CA ASP A 417 23.84 -15.55 33.97
C ASP A 417 23.39 -16.22 32.63
N PRO A 418 22.74 -15.50 31.69
CA PRO A 418 22.24 -16.09 30.43
C PRO A 418 23.37 -16.42 29.41
N SER A 419 24.65 -16.12 29.70
CA SER A 419 25.77 -16.35 28.78
C SER A 419 26.19 -17.81 28.61
N GLY A 420 25.68 -18.73 29.42
CA GLY A 420 26.05 -20.16 29.41
C GLY A 420 25.16 -21.03 28.49
N ALA A 421 23.88 -20.73 28.32
CA ALA A 421 22.95 -21.62 27.64
C ALA A 421 22.99 -21.47 26.09
N SER A 422 23.30 -20.29 25.59
CA SER A 422 23.38 -20.03 24.14
C SER A 422 24.61 -20.65 23.44
N ARG A 423 25.66 -21.02 24.19
CA ARG A 423 26.85 -21.66 23.60
C ARG A 423 26.70 -23.18 23.41
N GLN A 424 25.87 -23.86 24.18
CA GLN A 424 25.69 -25.31 24.03
C GLN A 424 24.70 -25.68 22.91
N ALA A 425 23.69 -24.87 22.67
CA ALA A 425 22.74 -25.09 21.57
C ALA A 425 23.37 -24.89 20.18
N ARG A 426 24.35 -23.95 20.05
CA ARG A 426 25.06 -23.76 18.78
C ARG A 426 26.11 -24.83 18.45
N GLN A 427 26.60 -25.59 19.45
CA GLN A 427 27.59 -26.65 19.18
C GLN A 427 26.96 -27.97 18.74
N SER A 428 25.67 -28.22 18.96
CA SER A 428 24.99 -29.43 18.51
C SER A 428 24.47 -29.36 17.08
N SER A 429 24.28 -28.20 16.50
CA SER A 429 23.81 -28.03 15.11
C SER A 429 24.93 -28.02 14.05
N VAL A 430 26.21 -27.85 14.47
CA VAL A 430 27.35 -27.79 13.55
C VAL A 430 28.02 -29.15 13.30
N ARG A 431 27.66 -30.21 14.05
CA ARG A 431 28.29 -31.54 13.89
C ARG A 431 27.59 -32.49 12.92
N GLY A 432 26.55 -32.08 12.22
CA GLY A 432 25.73 -32.92 11.34
C GLY A 432 26.04 -32.87 9.84
N ARG A 433 27.04 -32.12 9.37
CA ARG A 433 27.36 -32.11 7.93
C ARG A 433 28.88 -31.99 7.68
N ARG A 434 29.58 -33.09 7.77
CA ARG A 434 30.83 -33.35 7.04
C ARG A 434 30.94 -34.84 6.74
N SER A 435 30.56 -35.23 5.54
CA SER A 435 31.20 -36.28 4.74
C SER A 435 30.42 -36.42 3.41
N SER A 436 30.98 -35.98 2.37
CA SER A 436 31.37 -36.76 1.20
C SER A 436 31.78 -35.79 0.09
N GLY A 437 33.00 -35.92 -0.29
CA GLY A 437 33.66 -35.16 -1.32
C GLY A 437 33.28 -35.61 -2.73
N GLY A 438 33.66 -34.82 -3.67
CA GLY A 438 33.59 -35.09 -5.11
C GLY A 438 34.03 -33.87 -5.88
N ASP A 439 35.35 -33.82 -6.17
CA ASP A 439 35.95 -32.97 -7.21
C ASP A 439 35.14 -33.00 -8.50
N ARG A 440 35.01 -31.85 -9.13
CA ARG A 440 35.39 -31.67 -10.55
C ARG A 440 35.28 -30.18 -10.97
N ASP A 441 36.45 -29.73 -11.42
CA ASP A 441 36.72 -28.58 -12.23
C ASP A 441 35.77 -28.29 -13.37
N TRP A 442 35.80 -27.04 -13.82
CA TRP A 442 35.85 -26.47 -15.16
C TRP A 442 34.92 -25.24 -15.36
N TRP A 443 35.67 -24.16 -15.61
CA TRP A 443 35.35 -22.89 -16.39
C TRP A 443 34.29 -21.93 -15.89
#